data_4f2c16267415b0b59123f25587ab026f
#
_entry.id   4f2c16267415b0b59123f25587ab026f
#
_cell.length_a   1.000
_cell.length_b   1.000
_cell.length_c   1.000
_cell.angle_alpha   90.00
_cell.angle_beta   90.00
_cell.angle_gamma   90.00
#
_symmetry.space_group_name_H-M   'P 1'
#
loop_
_entity.id
_entity.type
_entity.pdbx_description
1 polymer ?
#
loop_
_entity_poly.entity_id
_entity_poly.type
_entity_poly.pdbx_seq_one_letter_code
_entity_poly.pdbx_strand_id
1 'polypeptide(L)'
;MATFFNQATLTYSGGTAVSNVVSGELVEAISALKTATTDTYREGESITYVISLINDSSTPSSSLTVTDDLGAYPFDAVTVYPLFYRDGSAQLFINGIPSDAFTVVGAQPLTVTGITVPANGNAILVYTAEVSEFAPPAVGGTVVNTATVTGVGITTPITVTETVTAESGALLSITKEISPSTVTPNAPLTYTITVTNSGNEGVVIADDLTVSDTFDPILNITSVTLNGATLTEGLEYTYNEATGEFATVPGRITVPAATFTVDPATGAYVINPGEAVLTVTGTVQ
;
A
#
# COMPACT_ATOMS: atom_id res chain seq x y z
N MET A 1 22.70 26.46 -1.88
CA MET A 1 23.64 27.45 -1.28
C MET A 1 23.18 28.83 -1.71
N ALA A 2 22.95 29.74 -0.79
CA ALA A 2 22.62 31.14 -1.07
C ALA A 2 23.84 31.98 -0.74
N THR A 3 24.30 32.82 -1.67
CA THR A 3 25.41 33.75 -1.44
C THR A 3 24.84 35.07 -0.90
N PHE A 4 25.39 35.60 0.19
CA PHE A 4 25.05 36.91 0.70
C PHE A 4 26.24 37.86 0.58
N PHE A 5 25.95 39.15 0.47
CA PHE A 5 26.93 40.20 0.30
C PHE A 5 26.75 41.25 1.43
N ASN A 6 27.87 41.78 1.92
CA ASN A 6 27.84 42.87 2.91
C ASN A 6 28.88 43.93 2.58
N GLN A 7 28.52 45.20 2.80
CA GLN A 7 29.34 46.36 2.59
C GLN A 7 29.07 47.39 3.70
N ALA A 8 30.11 47.97 4.27
CA ALA A 8 30.00 49.01 5.27
C ALA A 8 30.14 50.41 4.61
N THR A 9 29.44 51.39 5.19
CA THR A 9 29.53 52.79 4.78
C THR A 9 30.02 53.62 5.95
N LEU A 10 31.04 54.47 5.74
CA LEU A 10 31.53 55.46 6.67
C LEU A 10 31.05 56.84 6.22
N THR A 11 30.39 57.58 7.09
CA THR A 11 29.98 58.99 6.87
C THR A 11 30.64 59.88 7.89
N TYR A 12 31.22 60.98 7.44
CA TYR A 12 31.85 61.97 8.30
C TYR A 12 31.58 63.40 7.72
N SER A 13 31.96 64.48 8.42
CA SER A 13 31.69 65.84 8.01
C SER A 13 32.28 66.27 6.65
N GLY A 14 33.25 65.53 6.13
CA GLY A 14 33.92 65.75 4.84
C GLY A 14 33.42 64.86 3.68
N GLY A 15 32.49 63.92 3.93
CA GLY A 15 31.98 63.04 2.88
C GLY A 15 31.58 61.64 3.33
N THR A 16 31.48 60.76 2.40
CA THR A 16 31.13 59.34 2.60
C THR A 16 32.17 58.46 1.94
N ALA A 17 32.57 57.37 2.59
CA ALA A 17 33.40 56.32 2.01
C ALA A 17 32.73 54.96 2.22
N VAL A 18 32.90 54.07 1.25
CA VAL A 18 32.34 52.71 1.31
C VAL A 18 33.47 51.66 1.32
N SER A 19 33.26 50.59 2.06
CA SER A 19 34.23 49.47 2.08
C SER A 19 34.16 48.66 0.80
N ASN A 20 35.06 47.71 0.62
CA ASN A 20 34.88 46.62 -0.32
C ASN A 20 33.61 45.79 0.07
N VAL A 21 33.00 45.19 -0.93
CA VAL A 21 31.97 44.16 -0.71
C VAL A 21 32.64 42.86 -0.28
N VAL A 22 32.14 42.24 0.79
CA VAL A 22 32.50 40.87 1.18
C VAL A 22 31.31 39.95 0.90
N SER A 23 31.58 38.72 0.51
CA SER A 23 30.56 37.73 0.26
C SER A 23 30.75 36.52 1.21
N GLY A 24 29.65 35.90 1.60
CA GLY A 24 29.61 34.63 2.31
C GLY A 24 28.61 33.70 1.66
N GLU A 25 28.75 32.42 1.92
CA GLU A 25 27.79 31.39 1.48
C GLU A 25 26.98 30.92 2.67
N LEU A 26 25.66 30.84 2.49
CA LEU A 26 24.75 30.16 3.42
C LEU A 26 24.65 28.70 2.96
N VAL A 27 25.22 27.82 3.74
CA VAL A 27 25.16 26.36 3.50
C VAL A 27 23.99 25.79 4.29
N GLU A 28 23.12 25.04 3.65
CA GLU A 28 22.10 24.27 4.35
C GLU A 28 22.78 23.11 5.10
N ALA A 29 22.58 23.09 6.41
CA ALA A 29 23.24 22.15 7.31
C ALA A 29 22.46 20.86 7.51
N ILE A 30 21.13 20.89 7.21
CA ILE A 30 20.23 19.74 7.37
C ILE A 30 20.03 19.08 6.01
N SER A 31 20.20 17.76 6.00
CA SER A 31 19.74 16.88 4.92
C SER A 31 18.69 15.90 5.44
N ALA A 32 17.84 15.43 4.54
CA ALA A 32 16.79 14.47 4.86
C ALA A 32 16.77 13.33 3.83
N LEU A 33 16.32 12.14 4.28
CA LEU A 33 16.03 10.98 3.46
C LEU A 33 14.76 10.33 3.99
N LYS A 34 13.89 9.87 3.10
CA LYS A 34 12.70 9.08 3.41
C LYS A 34 12.81 7.71 2.77
N THR A 35 12.46 6.66 3.50
CA THR A 35 12.41 5.28 3.03
C THR A 35 11.21 4.57 3.61
N ALA A 36 10.75 3.51 2.94
CA ALA A 36 9.76 2.57 3.43
C ALA A 36 10.41 1.22 3.78
N THR A 37 9.77 0.44 4.65
CA THR A 37 10.25 -0.92 5.01
C THR A 37 9.83 -1.97 3.99
N THR A 38 8.97 -1.63 3.04
CA THR A 38 8.52 -2.47 1.93
C THR A 38 8.38 -1.61 0.68
N ASP A 39 8.62 -2.21 -0.48
CA ASP A 39 8.48 -1.55 -1.79
C ASP A 39 7.08 -1.74 -2.39
N THR A 40 6.27 -2.62 -1.79
CA THR A 40 4.93 -2.97 -2.28
C THR A 40 3.86 -2.80 -1.20
N TYR A 41 2.60 -2.74 -1.64
CA TYR A 41 1.43 -2.62 -0.76
C TYR A 41 0.21 -3.36 -1.31
N ARG A 42 -0.69 -3.72 -0.38
CA ARG A 42 -2.11 -4.04 -0.60
C ARG A 42 -2.98 -3.21 0.33
N GLU A 43 -4.24 -3.00 -0.04
CA GLU A 43 -5.22 -2.37 0.83
C GLU A 43 -5.32 -3.09 2.19
N GLY A 44 -5.38 -2.31 3.26
CA GLY A 44 -5.44 -2.80 4.65
C GLY A 44 -4.08 -3.19 5.25
N GLU A 45 -3.00 -3.24 4.47
CA GLU A 45 -1.66 -3.50 5.00
C GLU A 45 -1.05 -2.26 5.64
N SER A 46 -0.06 -2.47 6.49
CA SER A 46 0.68 -1.40 7.16
C SER A 46 2.08 -1.26 6.58
N ILE A 47 2.47 -0.02 6.29
CA ILE A 47 3.81 0.34 5.83
C ILE A 47 4.48 1.19 6.91
N THR A 48 5.71 0.86 7.27
CA THR A 48 6.51 1.69 8.16
C THR A 48 7.45 2.56 7.35
N TYR A 49 7.36 3.88 7.58
CA TYR A 49 8.23 4.88 6.97
C TYR A 49 9.30 5.35 7.97
N VAL A 50 10.46 5.65 7.43
CA VAL A 50 11.62 6.17 8.17
C VAL A 50 12.07 7.47 7.52
N ILE A 51 12.08 8.56 8.28
CA ILE A 51 12.61 9.85 7.85
C ILE A 51 13.88 10.12 8.66
N SER A 52 15.01 10.10 7.98
CA SER A 52 16.33 10.38 8.57
C SER A 52 16.71 11.84 8.32
N LEU A 53 17.02 12.57 9.37
CA LEU A 53 17.51 13.97 9.36
C LEU A 53 18.95 13.98 9.84
N ILE A 54 19.86 14.56 9.06
CA ILE A 54 21.27 14.66 9.40
C ILE A 54 21.64 16.14 9.48
N ASN A 55 22.36 16.52 10.52
CA ASN A 55 22.88 17.88 10.74
C ASN A 55 24.41 17.86 10.68
N ASP A 56 24.97 18.36 9.59
CA ASP A 56 26.43 18.45 9.38
C ASP A 56 27.03 19.75 9.96
N SER A 57 26.22 20.60 10.63
CA SER A 57 26.73 21.82 11.25
C SER A 57 27.21 21.60 12.68
N SER A 58 28.05 22.51 13.17
CA SER A 58 28.52 22.53 14.56
C SER A 58 27.50 23.10 15.56
N THR A 59 26.30 23.47 15.09
CA THR A 59 25.21 23.98 15.93
C THR A 59 23.96 23.10 15.80
N PRO A 60 23.23 22.85 16.91
CA PRO A 60 21.98 22.08 16.82
C PRO A 60 20.93 22.83 15.97
N SER A 61 20.14 22.09 15.22
CA SER A 61 18.93 22.57 14.58
C SER A 61 17.72 22.17 15.41
N SER A 62 16.91 23.14 15.83
CA SER A 62 15.78 22.91 16.74
C SER A 62 14.45 23.34 16.14
N SER A 63 13.36 22.91 16.78
CA SER A 63 12.00 23.24 16.36
C SER A 63 11.71 22.85 14.91
N LEU A 64 12.29 21.72 14.45
CA LEU A 64 11.97 21.19 13.15
C LEU A 64 10.56 20.59 13.14
N THR A 65 9.90 20.78 12.02
CA THR A 65 8.59 20.20 11.72
C THR A 65 8.72 19.31 10.49
N VAL A 66 8.22 18.09 10.58
CA VAL A 66 8.02 17.19 9.47
C VAL A 66 6.54 17.15 9.16
N THR A 67 6.17 17.49 7.92
CA THR A 67 4.80 17.34 7.42
C THR A 67 4.84 16.33 6.27
N ASP A 68 4.11 15.23 6.44
CA ASP A 68 4.04 14.12 5.50
C ASP A 68 2.66 14.08 4.87
N ASP A 69 2.59 14.10 3.53
CA ASP A 69 1.33 14.18 2.80
C ASP A 69 0.55 12.87 2.76
N LEU A 70 1.18 11.74 3.19
CA LEU A 70 0.57 10.41 3.17
C LEU A 70 0.09 9.97 1.78
N GLY A 71 0.79 10.45 0.73
CA GLY A 71 0.46 10.19 -0.66
C GLY A 71 -0.82 10.88 -1.14
N ALA A 72 -1.24 11.94 -0.46
CA ALA A 72 -2.48 12.66 -0.75
C ALA A 72 -2.56 13.17 -2.19
N TYR A 73 -3.75 13.06 -2.79
CA TYR A 73 -4.03 13.62 -4.11
C TYR A 73 -5.44 14.22 -4.18
N PRO A 74 -5.67 15.18 -5.09
CA PRO A 74 -6.99 15.78 -5.25
C PRO A 74 -7.94 14.81 -5.97
N PHE A 75 -9.16 14.71 -5.45
CA PHE A 75 -10.29 14.05 -6.10
C PHE A 75 -11.49 15.00 -6.05
N ASP A 76 -11.90 15.53 -7.20
CA ASP A 76 -12.89 16.61 -7.31
C ASP A 76 -12.58 17.80 -6.36
N ALA A 77 -13.46 18.04 -5.37
CA ALA A 77 -13.34 19.13 -4.42
C ALA A 77 -12.70 18.71 -3.08
N VAL A 78 -12.28 17.45 -2.94
CA VAL A 78 -11.69 16.90 -1.71
C VAL A 78 -10.28 16.41 -1.94
N THR A 79 -9.52 16.26 -0.85
CA THR A 79 -8.23 15.57 -0.86
C THR A 79 -8.44 14.19 -0.29
N VAL A 80 -8.01 13.17 -1.00
CA VAL A 80 -8.02 11.77 -0.55
C VAL A 80 -6.62 11.32 -0.18
N TYR A 81 -6.52 10.36 0.75
CA TYR A 81 -5.27 9.90 1.33
C TYR A 81 -5.12 8.40 1.13
N PRO A 82 -4.22 7.95 0.24
CA PRO A 82 -3.87 6.55 0.07
C PRO A 82 -3.33 5.87 1.34
N LEU A 83 -2.78 6.67 2.26
CA LEU A 83 -2.22 6.19 3.51
C LEU A 83 -2.87 6.93 4.68
N PHE A 84 -3.18 6.18 5.76
CA PHE A 84 -3.66 6.74 7.02
C PHE A 84 -2.62 6.52 8.11
N TYR A 85 -2.19 7.61 8.76
CA TYR A 85 -1.30 7.50 9.91
C TYR A 85 -1.93 6.64 11.00
N ARG A 86 -1.19 5.62 11.46
CA ARG A 86 -1.59 4.82 12.61
C ARG A 86 -1.28 5.58 13.89
N ASP A 87 -2.32 6.01 14.60
CA ASP A 87 -2.16 6.84 15.80
C ASP A 87 -1.26 6.18 16.85
N GLY A 88 -0.38 6.99 17.45
CA GLY A 88 0.59 6.52 18.45
C GLY A 88 1.78 5.73 17.90
N SER A 89 1.90 5.51 16.57
CA SER A 89 2.99 4.75 15.98
C SER A 89 4.29 5.55 15.80
N ALA A 90 4.23 6.89 15.91
CA ALA A 90 5.40 7.74 15.73
C ALA A 90 6.43 7.53 16.84
N GLN A 91 7.69 7.35 16.46
CA GLN A 91 8.85 7.22 17.33
C GLN A 91 9.99 8.10 16.82
N LEU A 92 10.68 8.77 17.73
CA LEU A 92 11.85 9.60 17.42
C LEU A 92 13.10 9.03 18.08
N PHE A 93 14.18 8.96 17.33
CA PHE A 93 15.50 8.57 17.84
C PHE A 93 16.49 9.71 17.57
N ILE A 94 17.19 10.15 18.59
CA ILE A 94 18.26 11.18 18.50
C ILE A 94 19.59 10.50 18.70
N ASN A 95 20.45 10.52 17.68
CA ASN A 95 21.73 9.78 17.69
C ASN A 95 21.56 8.30 18.10
N GLY A 96 20.47 7.65 17.64
CA GLY A 96 20.13 6.27 17.94
C GLY A 96 19.48 6.03 19.31
N ILE A 97 19.24 7.06 20.12
CA ILE A 97 18.60 6.96 21.45
C ILE A 97 17.13 7.38 21.33
N PRO A 98 16.17 6.57 21.82
CA PRO A 98 14.76 6.95 21.83
C PRO A 98 14.52 8.30 22.55
N SER A 99 13.63 9.12 22.02
CA SER A 99 13.31 10.44 22.54
C SER A 99 11.82 10.73 22.45
N ASP A 100 11.24 11.24 23.54
CA ASP A 100 9.85 11.70 23.58
C ASP A 100 9.73 13.22 23.29
N ALA A 101 10.82 13.87 22.87
CA ALA A 101 10.88 15.31 22.61
C ALA A 101 10.33 15.65 21.22
N PHE A 102 9.06 15.28 20.96
CA PHE A 102 8.31 15.63 19.76
C PHE A 102 6.80 15.62 20.06
N THR A 103 6.02 16.18 19.16
CA THR A 103 4.55 16.17 19.27
C THR A 103 3.94 15.91 17.89
N VAL A 104 3.00 14.96 17.80
CA VAL A 104 2.14 14.78 16.63
C VAL A 104 0.98 15.77 16.78
N VAL A 105 0.86 16.72 15.86
CA VAL A 105 -0.18 17.78 15.89
C VAL A 105 -1.23 17.64 14.79
N GLY A 106 -1.01 16.73 13.84
CA GLY A 106 -1.95 16.41 12.75
C GLY A 106 -1.73 14.98 12.27
N ALA A 107 -2.82 14.27 11.94
CA ALA A 107 -2.79 12.91 11.43
C ALA A 107 -2.95 12.83 9.91
N GLN A 108 -3.58 13.85 9.29
CA GLN A 108 -3.82 13.93 7.84
C GLN A 108 -3.83 15.40 7.39
N PRO A 109 -2.70 15.90 6.84
CA PRO A 109 -1.39 15.25 6.72
C PRO A 109 -0.77 14.96 8.09
N LEU A 110 0.12 13.94 8.16
CA LEU A 110 0.87 13.70 9.40
C LEU A 110 1.82 14.86 9.66
N THR A 111 1.66 15.51 10.79
CA THR A 111 2.52 16.64 11.18
C THR A 111 3.16 16.39 12.54
N VAL A 112 4.50 16.32 12.54
CA VAL A 112 5.32 16.10 13.74
C VAL A 112 6.20 17.31 13.98
N THR A 113 6.11 17.88 15.19
CA THR A 113 6.79 19.12 15.58
C THR A 113 7.74 18.92 16.77
N GLY A 114 8.61 19.89 16.99
CA GLY A 114 9.52 19.91 18.16
C GLY A 114 10.80 19.11 17.98
N ILE A 115 11.06 18.58 16.78
CA ILE A 115 12.24 17.78 16.51
C ILE A 115 13.50 18.63 16.62
N THR A 116 14.50 18.10 17.31
CA THR A 116 15.84 18.72 17.41
C THR A 116 16.89 17.74 16.87
N VAL A 117 17.73 18.21 15.93
CA VAL A 117 18.86 17.45 15.42
C VAL A 117 20.13 18.04 16.01
N PRO A 118 20.90 17.27 16.84
CA PRO A 118 22.13 17.75 17.45
C PRO A 118 23.17 18.22 16.43
N ALA A 119 24.11 19.04 16.89
CA ALA A 119 25.29 19.38 16.09
C ALA A 119 26.06 18.13 15.68
N ASN A 120 26.46 18.00 14.40
CA ASN A 120 27.13 16.83 13.83
C ASN A 120 26.43 15.51 14.21
N GLY A 121 25.08 15.51 14.22
CA GLY A 121 24.27 14.39 14.67
C GLY A 121 23.09 14.10 13.76
N ASN A 122 22.22 13.21 14.22
CA ASN A 122 21.02 12.83 13.46
C ASN A 122 19.77 12.74 14.34
N ALA A 123 18.62 12.81 13.67
CA ALA A 123 17.32 12.42 14.21
C ALA A 123 16.63 11.50 13.21
N ILE A 124 16.00 10.43 13.69
CA ILE A 124 15.26 9.47 12.88
C ILE A 124 13.83 9.44 13.40
N LEU A 125 12.89 9.85 12.56
CA LEU A 125 11.46 9.72 12.80
C LEU A 125 10.97 8.45 12.09
N VAL A 126 10.34 7.56 12.86
CA VAL A 126 9.70 6.33 12.35
C VAL A 126 8.22 6.44 12.62
N TYR A 127 7.38 6.08 11.66
CA TYR A 127 5.94 5.98 11.83
C TYR A 127 5.36 4.89 10.94
N THR A 128 4.17 4.40 11.29
CA THR A 128 3.42 3.41 10.51
C THR A 128 2.19 4.06 9.91
N ALA A 129 1.92 3.76 8.65
CA ALA A 129 0.69 4.14 7.96
C ALA A 129 -0.01 2.90 7.40
N GLU A 130 -1.33 2.90 7.43
CA GLU A 130 -2.19 1.85 6.88
C GLU A 130 -2.63 2.25 5.47
N VAL A 131 -2.60 1.29 4.54
CA VAL A 131 -3.01 1.49 3.15
C VAL A 131 -4.53 1.49 3.07
N SER A 132 -5.09 2.57 2.54
CA SER A 132 -6.53 2.78 2.43
C SER A 132 -7.09 2.37 1.07
N GLU A 133 -8.41 2.40 0.96
CA GLU A 133 -9.18 2.22 -0.28
C GLU A 133 -8.89 3.28 -1.37
N PHE A 134 -8.13 4.33 -1.04
CA PHE A 134 -7.72 5.36 -2.00
C PHE A 134 -6.37 5.05 -2.67
N ALA A 135 -5.68 3.98 -2.26
CA ALA A 135 -4.44 3.54 -2.90
C ALA A 135 -4.75 2.79 -4.21
N PRO A 136 -4.09 3.14 -5.35
CA PRO A 136 -4.36 2.48 -6.64
C PRO A 136 -4.03 0.99 -6.62
N PRO A 137 -5.01 0.06 -6.74
CA PRO A 137 -4.77 -1.38 -6.56
C PRO A 137 -4.35 -2.12 -7.85
N ALA A 138 -4.44 -1.49 -9.01
CA ALA A 138 -4.09 -2.09 -10.30
C ALA A 138 -2.59 -2.38 -10.41
N VAL A 139 -2.20 -3.32 -11.29
CA VAL A 139 -0.78 -3.58 -11.61
C VAL A 139 -0.07 -2.28 -12.01
N GLY A 140 1.04 -1.99 -11.35
CA GLY A 140 1.80 -0.75 -11.56
C GLY A 140 1.19 0.50 -10.89
N GLY A 141 0.11 0.34 -10.11
CA GLY A 141 -0.39 1.41 -9.23
C GLY A 141 0.67 1.83 -8.22
N THR A 142 0.79 3.12 -7.94
CA THR A 142 1.81 3.64 -7.02
C THR A 142 1.21 4.61 -6.02
N VAL A 143 1.80 4.63 -4.83
CA VAL A 143 1.61 5.68 -3.83
C VAL A 143 2.93 6.42 -3.67
N VAL A 144 2.93 7.70 -4.03
CA VAL A 144 4.08 8.61 -3.89
C VAL A 144 3.88 9.40 -2.61
N ASN A 145 4.63 9.05 -1.56
CA ASN A 145 4.48 9.65 -0.24
C ASN A 145 5.61 10.65 0.04
N THR A 146 5.24 11.92 0.24
CA THR A 146 6.17 13.05 0.32
C THR A 146 6.18 13.68 1.70
N ALA A 147 7.36 13.82 2.29
CA ALA A 147 7.57 14.55 3.52
C ALA A 147 8.30 15.87 3.26
N THR A 148 7.84 16.93 3.91
CA THR A 148 8.47 18.27 3.89
C THR A 148 8.98 18.60 5.27
N VAL A 149 10.26 18.97 5.36
CA VAL A 149 10.93 19.37 6.60
C VAL A 149 11.15 20.88 6.59
N THR A 150 10.70 21.53 7.66
CA THR A 150 10.86 22.99 7.89
C THR A 150 11.36 23.25 9.30
N GLY A 151 11.86 24.45 9.58
CA GLY A 151 12.23 24.86 10.93
C GLY A 151 13.49 25.73 10.99
N VAL A 152 14.01 25.90 12.19
CA VAL A 152 15.17 26.77 12.41
C VAL A 152 16.43 26.16 11.76
N GLY A 153 17.11 26.97 10.94
CA GLY A 153 18.30 26.55 10.19
C GLY A 153 18.02 25.96 8.82
N ILE A 154 16.74 25.88 8.42
CA ILE A 154 16.30 25.47 7.07
C ILE A 154 15.79 26.73 6.35
N THR A 155 16.50 27.16 5.30
CA THR A 155 16.15 28.38 4.52
C THR A 155 15.12 28.06 3.43
N THR A 156 15.19 26.85 2.88
CA THR A 156 14.25 26.32 1.90
C THR A 156 13.71 24.99 2.41
N PRO A 157 12.38 24.77 2.43
CA PRO A 157 11.82 23.49 2.85
C PRO A 157 12.49 22.31 2.14
N ILE A 158 12.90 21.29 2.90
CA ILE A 158 13.52 20.09 2.37
C ILE A 158 12.40 19.09 2.09
N THR A 159 12.28 18.65 0.83
CA THR A 159 11.27 17.69 0.41
C THR A 159 11.94 16.35 0.09
N VAL A 160 11.41 15.27 0.66
CA VAL A 160 11.86 13.89 0.44
C VAL A 160 10.66 13.00 0.15
N THR A 161 10.83 12.09 -0.78
CA THR A 161 9.74 11.27 -1.32
C THR A 161 10.12 9.81 -1.30
N GLU A 162 9.17 8.96 -0.98
CA GLU A 162 9.26 7.51 -1.12
C GLU A 162 8.06 7.01 -1.92
N THR A 163 8.30 6.02 -2.79
CA THR A 163 7.27 5.45 -3.66
C THR A 163 7.15 3.96 -3.40
N VAL A 164 5.94 3.52 -3.13
CA VAL A 164 5.58 2.10 -3.02
C VAL A 164 4.61 1.73 -4.14
N THR A 165 4.64 0.47 -4.59
CA THR A 165 3.89 -0.02 -5.74
C THR A 165 2.86 -1.07 -5.30
N ALA A 166 1.68 -1.10 -5.95
CA ALA A 166 0.70 -2.16 -5.71
C ALA A 166 1.34 -3.54 -5.97
N GLU A 167 1.22 -4.44 -5.01
CA GLU A 167 1.72 -5.80 -5.14
C GLU A 167 0.96 -6.54 -6.23
N SER A 168 1.70 -7.11 -7.20
CA SER A 168 1.12 -7.90 -8.30
C SER A 168 0.85 -9.32 -7.86
N GLY A 169 -0.31 -9.86 -8.24
CA GLY A 169 -0.65 -11.25 -8.03
C GLY A 169 -2.14 -11.51 -7.92
N ALA A 170 -2.51 -12.80 -7.99
CA ALA A 170 -3.84 -13.27 -7.70
C ALA A 170 -4.08 -13.35 -6.19
N LEU A 171 -5.29 -13.02 -5.75
CA LEU A 171 -5.75 -13.17 -4.37
C LEU A 171 -7.03 -14.01 -4.38
N LEU A 172 -6.87 -15.33 -4.19
CA LEU A 172 -7.94 -16.27 -4.35
C LEU A 172 -8.69 -16.56 -3.04
N SER A 173 -9.99 -16.71 -3.16
CA SER A 173 -10.85 -17.33 -2.16
C SER A 173 -11.78 -18.35 -2.82
N ILE A 174 -12.32 -19.28 -2.02
CA ILE A 174 -13.22 -20.33 -2.51
C ILE A 174 -14.43 -20.43 -1.58
N THR A 175 -15.61 -20.56 -2.18
CA THR A 175 -16.86 -20.86 -1.48
C THR A 175 -17.54 -22.07 -2.09
N LYS A 176 -18.33 -22.81 -1.29
CA LYS A 176 -19.11 -23.97 -1.73
C LYS A 176 -20.53 -23.87 -1.22
N GLU A 177 -21.48 -24.03 -2.12
CA GLU A 177 -22.91 -24.04 -1.83
C GLU A 177 -23.54 -25.37 -2.27
N ILE A 178 -24.67 -25.73 -1.67
CA ILE A 178 -25.47 -26.91 -2.02
C ILE A 178 -26.92 -26.52 -2.28
N SER A 179 -27.53 -27.08 -3.31
CA SER A 179 -28.95 -26.88 -3.60
C SER A 179 -29.60 -28.17 -4.19
N PRO A 180 -30.68 -28.65 -3.62
CA PRO A 180 -31.30 -28.27 -2.34
C PRO A 180 -30.45 -28.75 -1.15
N SER A 181 -30.59 -28.10 0.02
CA SER A 181 -29.86 -28.48 1.25
C SER A 181 -30.43 -29.71 1.97
N THR A 182 -31.63 -30.17 1.55
CA THR A 182 -32.29 -31.37 2.08
C THR A 182 -32.72 -32.24 0.90
N VAL A 183 -32.24 -33.47 0.87
CA VAL A 183 -32.51 -34.45 -0.19
C VAL A 183 -32.93 -35.80 0.39
N THR A 184 -33.69 -36.56 -0.40
CA THR A 184 -33.95 -37.96 -0.14
C THR A 184 -32.98 -38.84 -0.96
N PRO A 185 -32.78 -40.12 -0.61
CA PRO A 185 -31.99 -41.02 -1.43
C PRO A 185 -32.37 -40.98 -2.92
N ASN A 186 -31.39 -40.99 -3.81
CA ASN A 186 -31.51 -40.85 -5.26
C ASN A 186 -32.10 -39.51 -5.74
N ALA A 187 -32.29 -38.52 -4.87
CA ALA A 187 -32.72 -37.18 -5.29
C ALA A 187 -31.54 -36.39 -5.91
N PRO A 188 -31.82 -35.55 -6.91
CA PRO A 188 -30.80 -34.70 -7.49
C PRO A 188 -30.40 -33.60 -6.53
N LEU A 189 -29.11 -33.28 -6.54
CA LEU A 189 -28.53 -32.09 -5.87
C LEU A 189 -27.44 -31.47 -6.74
N THR A 190 -27.11 -30.25 -6.44
CA THR A 190 -26.05 -29.49 -7.14
C THR A 190 -25.16 -28.83 -6.09
N TYR A 191 -23.85 -29.04 -6.22
CA TYR A 191 -22.85 -28.25 -5.56
C TYR A 191 -22.37 -27.14 -6.50
N THR A 192 -22.30 -25.92 -6.01
CA THR A 192 -21.70 -24.79 -6.70
C THR A 192 -20.46 -24.37 -5.94
N ILE A 193 -19.32 -24.44 -6.60
CA ILE A 193 -18.02 -24.04 -6.03
C ILE A 193 -17.59 -22.80 -6.80
N THR A 194 -17.47 -21.67 -6.12
CA THR A 194 -17.04 -20.40 -6.70
C THR A 194 -15.63 -20.10 -6.24
N VAL A 195 -14.71 -19.94 -7.20
CA VAL A 195 -13.36 -19.42 -6.96
C VAL A 195 -13.37 -17.95 -7.35
N THR A 196 -13.05 -17.08 -6.39
CA THR A 196 -13.06 -15.63 -6.54
C THR A 196 -11.63 -15.12 -6.47
N ASN A 197 -11.26 -14.20 -7.38
CA ASN A 197 -9.96 -13.54 -7.40
C ASN A 197 -10.13 -12.04 -7.18
N SER A 198 -9.69 -11.54 -6.02
CA SER A 198 -9.65 -10.11 -5.68
C SER A 198 -8.30 -9.46 -6.03
N GLY A 199 -7.32 -10.22 -6.54
CA GLY A 199 -6.01 -9.75 -6.93
C GLY A 199 -5.99 -9.10 -8.32
N ASN A 200 -4.93 -8.36 -8.61
CA ASN A 200 -4.77 -7.60 -9.85
C ASN A 200 -4.16 -8.40 -11.01
N GLU A 201 -3.83 -9.66 -10.79
CA GLU A 201 -3.43 -10.61 -11.85
C GLU A 201 -4.38 -11.81 -11.90
N GLY A 202 -4.63 -12.32 -13.09
CA GLY A 202 -5.46 -13.51 -13.29
C GLY A 202 -4.68 -14.79 -13.08
N VAL A 203 -5.39 -15.86 -12.73
CA VAL A 203 -4.85 -17.23 -12.73
C VAL A 203 -4.98 -17.81 -14.13
N VAL A 204 -3.86 -18.24 -14.69
CA VAL A 204 -3.77 -18.81 -16.04
C VAL A 204 -3.50 -20.32 -15.99
N ILE A 205 -3.56 -20.98 -17.16
CA ILE A 205 -3.36 -22.44 -17.27
C ILE A 205 -2.02 -22.88 -16.63
N ALA A 206 -0.96 -22.08 -16.77
CA ALA A 206 0.38 -22.41 -16.26
C ALA A 206 0.49 -22.37 -14.72
N ASP A 207 -0.51 -21.86 -14.04
CA ASP A 207 -0.55 -21.82 -12.56
C ASP A 207 -1.07 -23.12 -11.96
N ASP A 208 -1.49 -24.08 -12.79
CA ASP A 208 -1.92 -25.43 -12.40
C ASP A 208 -3.03 -25.44 -11.32
N LEU A 209 -3.92 -24.44 -11.33
CA LEU A 209 -5.02 -24.36 -10.35
C LEU A 209 -5.89 -25.61 -10.42
N THR A 210 -6.12 -26.23 -9.27
CA THR A 210 -6.94 -27.42 -9.10
C THR A 210 -7.97 -27.21 -8.00
N VAL A 211 -9.22 -27.59 -8.24
CA VAL A 211 -10.26 -27.72 -7.22
C VAL A 211 -10.47 -29.20 -6.96
N SER A 212 -10.36 -29.61 -5.68
CA SER A 212 -10.63 -30.94 -5.22
C SER A 212 -11.71 -30.97 -4.13
N ASP A 213 -12.45 -32.05 -4.08
CA ASP A 213 -13.52 -32.29 -3.10
C ASP A 213 -13.64 -33.79 -2.82
N THR A 214 -14.26 -34.15 -1.72
CA THR A 214 -14.68 -35.52 -1.44
C THR A 214 -16.16 -35.49 -1.06
N PHE A 215 -17.01 -36.03 -1.95
CA PHE A 215 -18.44 -36.02 -1.73
C PHE A 215 -18.83 -37.13 -0.74
N ASP A 216 -19.41 -36.74 0.38
CA ASP A 216 -20.00 -37.61 1.38
C ASP A 216 -21.40 -37.07 1.74
N PRO A 217 -22.48 -37.79 1.39
CA PRO A 217 -22.53 -39.10 0.70
C PRO A 217 -21.99 -39.03 -0.73
N ILE A 218 -21.53 -40.21 -1.23
CA ILE A 218 -21.05 -40.36 -2.59
C ILE A 218 -22.14 -40.01 -3.60
N LEU A 219 -21.77 -39.37 -4.69
CA LEU A 219 -22.69 -38.93 -5.75
C LEU A 219 -22.59 -39.84 -6.98
N ASN A 220 -23.73 -40.10 -7.62
CA ASN A 220 -23.75 -40.43 -9.04
C ASN A 220 -23.74 -39.12 -9.82
N ILE A 221 -22.56 -38.67 -10.26
CA ILE A 221 -22.40 -37.41 -10.98
C ILE A 221 -23.09 -37.51 -12.36
N THR A 222 -23.96 -36.55 -12.66
CA THR A 222 -24.68 -36.48 -13.95
C THR A 222 -24.16 -35.35 -14.83
N SER A 223 -23.59 -34.33 -14.25
CA SER A 223 -23.02 -33.19 -14.98
C SER A 223 -21.98 -32.45 -14.15
N VAL A 224 -20.89 -32.04 -14.81
CA VAL A 224 -19.91 -31.07 -14.27
C VAL A 224 -19.77 -29.96 -15.28
N THR A 225 -19.87 -28.69 -14.81
CA THR A 225 -19.70 -27.54 -15.67
C THR A 225 -18.74 -26.52 -15.06
N LEU A 226 -17.98 -25.83 -15.90
CA LEU A 226 -17.16 -24.69 -15.52
C LEU A 226 -17.66 -23.46 -16.30
N ASN A 227 -18.09 -22.42 -15.58
CA ASN A 227 -18.69 -21.22 -16.17
C ASN A 227 -19.82 -21.55 -17.16
N GLY A 228 -20.60 -22.59 -16.86
CA GLY A 228 -21.69 -23.09 -17.71
C GLY A 228 -21.27 -24.02 -18.86
N ALA A 229 -19.98 -24.17 -19.14
CA ALA A 229 -19.48 -25.11 -20.14
C ALA A 229 -19.29 -26.52 -19.53
N THR A 230 -19.84 -27.58 -20.17
CA THR A 230 -19.73 -28.97 -19.68
C THR A 230 -18.29 -29.46 -19.74
N LEU A 231 -17.82 -30.07 -18.67
CA LEU A 231 -16.52 -30.72 -18.56
C LEU A 231 -16.65 -32.24 -18.83
N THR A 232 -15.59 -32.82 -19.38
CA THR A 232 -15.48 -34.25 -19.73
C THR A 232 -14.65 -34.99 -18.69
N GLU A 233 -15.22 -36.05 -18.10
CA GLU A 233 -14.51 -36.93 -17.17
C GLU A 233 -13.31 -37.63 -17.84
N GLY A 234 -12.23 -37.79 -17.07
CA GLY A 234 -10.96 -38.37 -17.53
C GLY A 234 -10.12 -37.44 -18.39
N LEU A 235 -10.67 -36.30 -18.87
CA LEU A 235 -9.96 -35.28 -19.66
C LEU A 235 -9.81 -33.95 -18.90
N GLU A 236 -10.87 -33.49 -18.21
CA GLU A 236 -10.94 -32.19 -17.58
C GLU A 236 -11.17 -32.27 -16.06
N TYR A 237 -11.71 -33.39 -15.61
CA TYR A 237 -11.80 -33.75 -14.19
C TYR A 237 -11.71 -35.24 -14.00
N THR A 238 -11.43 -35.68 -12.78
CA THR A 238 -11.47 -37.10 -12.35
C THR A 238 -12.46 -37.26 -11.22
N TYR A 239 -13.15 -38.40 -11.19
CA TYR A 239 -14.04 -38.77 -10.11
C TYR A 239 -13.89 -40.25 -9.77
N ASN A 240 -13.81 -40.59 -8.50
CA ASN A 240 -13.76 -41.94 -8.00
C ASN A 240 -15.10 -42.29 -7.33
N GLU A 241 -15.95 -43.05 -8.06
CA GLU A 241 -17.27 -43.43 -7.58
C GLU A 241 -17.25 -44.34 -6.33
N ALA A 242 -16.10 -44.94 -5.98
CA ALA A 242 -15.98 -45.78 -4.79
C ALA A 242 -15.62 -44.94 -3.52
N THR A 243 -14.97 -43.80 -3.67
CA THR A 243 -14.47 -42.99 -2.57
C THR A 243 -15.12 -41.61 -2.49
N GLY A 244 -15.80 -41.16 -3.55
CA GLY A 244 -16.34 -39.81 -3.67
C GLY A 244 -15.31 -38.72 -3.96
N GLU A 245 -14.04 -39.10 -4.23
CA GLU A 245 -12.97 -38.16 -4.54
C GLU A 245 -13.14 -37.53 -5.92
N PHE A 246 -13.17 -36.23 -5.97
CA PHE A 246 -13.28 -35.39 -7.17
C PHE A 246 -12.09 -34.45 -7.27
N ALA A 247 -11.55 -34.27 -8.47
CA ALA A 247 -10.54 -33.24 -8.73
C ALA A 247 -10.62 -32.77 -10.19
N THR A 248 -10.47 -31.46 -10.40
CA THR A 248 -10.22 -30.90 -11.73
C THR A 248 -8.78 -31.19 -12.16
N VAL A 249 -8.55 -31.35 -13.47
CA VAL A 249 -7.19 -31.45 -14.01
C VAL A 249 -6.44 -30.14 -13.75
N PRO A 250 -5.16 -30.19 -13.36
CA PRO A 250 -4.35 -28.97 -13.13
C PRO A 250 -4.40 -28.01 -14.32
N GLY A 251 -4.57 -26.72 -14.04
CA GLY A 251 -4.66 -25.66 -15.05
C GLY A 251 -5.98 -25.62 -15.83
N ARG A 252 -6.95 -26.53 -15.53
CA ARG A 252 -8.26 -26.47 -16.19
C ARG A 252 -9.08 -25.25 -15.79
N ILE A 253 -8.94 -24.80 -14.54
CA ILE A 253 -9.62 -23.62 -14.03
C ILE A 253 -8.70 -22.42 -14.21
N THR A 254 -9.18 -21.40 -14.91
CA THR A 254 -8.58 -20.06 -14.96
C THR A 254 -9.53 -19.06 -14.29
N VAL A 255 -8.98 -18.08 -13.58
CA VAL A 255 -9.77 -17.07 -12.89
C VAL A 255 -9.29 -15.71 -13.36
N PRO A 256 -10.16 -14.86 -13.93
CA PRO A 256 -9.76 -13.52 -14.34
C PRO A 256 -9.19 -12.70 -13.17
N ALA A 257 -8.36 -11.69 -13.46
CA ALA A 257 -8.01 -10.68 -12.50
C ALA A 257 -9.26 -9.90 -12.06
N ALA A 258 -9.21 -9.32 -10.87
CA ALA A 258 -10.18 -8.31 -10.48
C ALA A 258 -10.09 -7.09 -11.41
N THR A 259 -11.22 -6.41 -11.57
CA THR A 259 -11.28 -5.08 -12.18
C THR A 259 -11.52 -4.04 -11.09
N PHE A 260 -10.99 -2.84 -11.30
CA PHE A 260 -11.04 -1.78 -10.31
C PHE A 260 -11.77 -0.58 -10.91
N THR A 261 -12.76 -0.07 -10.20
CA THR A 261 -13.49 1.15 -10.56
C THR A 261 -13.33 2.17 -9.44
N VAL A 262 -13.42 3.45 -9.77
CA VAL A 262 -13.39 4.52 -8.76
C VAL A 262 -14.82 4.93 -8.45
N ASP A 263 -15.20 4.94 -7.19
CA ASP A 263 -16.48 5.49 -6.74
C ASP A 263 -16.48 7.00 -7.01
N PRO A 264 -17.40 7.50 -7.86
CA PRO A 264 -17.43 8.90 -8.23
C PRO A 264 -17.82 9.84 -7.08
N ALA A 265 -18.40 9.33 -6.00
CA ALA A 265 -18.81 10.13 -4.86
C ALA A 265 -17.67 10.30 -3.82
N THR A 266 -16.80 9.30 -3.68
CA THR A 266 -15.79 9.25 -2.62
C THR A 266 -14.36 9.28 -3.13
N GLY A 267 -14.11 8.79 -4.35
CA GLY A 267 -12.77 8.57 -4.89
C GLY A 267 -12.15 7.24 -4.48
N ALA A 268 -12.84 6.42 -3.69
CA ALA A 268 -12.38 5.11 -3.27
C ALA A 268 -12.34 4.12 -4.44
N TYR A 269 -11.36 3.24 -4.46
CA TYR A 269 -11.33 2.13 -5.40
C TYR A 269 -12.29 1.04 -4.94
N VAL A 270 -13.12 0.57 -5.86
CA VAL A 270 -14.04 -0.55 -5.68
C VAL A 270 -13.48 -1.75 -6.43
N ILE A 271 -13.25 -2.84 -5.69
CA ILE A 271 -12.74 -4.11 -6.25
C ILE A 271 -13.94 -4.89 -6.78
N ASN A 272 -13.90 -5.24 -8.08
CA ASN A 272 -14.85 -6.16 -8.71
C ASN A 272 -14.11 -7.45 -9.03
N PRO A 273 -14.23 -8.49 -8.18
CA PRO A 273 -13.46 -9.72 -8.32
C PRO A 273 -13.71 -10.45 -9.64
N GLY A 274 -12.67 -11.13 -10.15
CA GLY A 274 -12.85 -12.14 -11.17
C GLY A 274 -13.35 -13.44 -10.55
N GLU A 275 -14.14 -14.22 -11.31
CA GLU A 275 -14.76 -15.43 -10.80
C GLU A 275 -14.63 -16.61 -11.78
N ALA A 276 -14.55 -17.83 -11.22
CA ALA A 276 -14.77 -19.08 -11.92
C ALA A 276 -15.75 -19.94 -11.12
N VAL A 277 -16.83 -20.38 -11.77
CA VAL A 277 -17.91 -21.14 -11.15
C VAL A 277 -17.90 -22.57 -11.63
N LEU A 278 -17.56 -23.52 -10.75
CA LEU A 278 -17.62 -24.97 -10.99
C LEU A 278 -18.92 -25.49 -10.39
N THR A 279 -19.72 -26.17 -11.21
CA THR A 279 -20.98 -26.78 -10.78
C THR A 279 -20.91 -28.28 -10.96
N VAL A 280 -21.21 -29.04 -9.90
CA VAL A 280 -21.28 -30.49 -9.90
C VAL A 280 -22.70 -30.90 -9.55
N THR A 281 -23.39 -31.54 -10.49
CA THR A 281 -24.76 -32.06 -10.30
C THR A 281 -24.74 -33.59 -10.30
N GLY A 282 -25.45 -34.18 -9.36
CA GLY A 282 -25.56 -35.62 -9.23
C GLY A 282 -26.75 -36.04 -8.37
N THR A 283 -26.87 -37.35 -8.15
CA THR A 283 -27.84 -37.93 -7.21
C THR A 283 -27.10 -38.58 -6.05
N VAL A 284 -27.64 -38.47 -4.86
CA VAL A 284 -27.09 -39.13 -3.66
C VAL A 284 -27.27 -40.65 -3.80
N GLN A 285 -26.21 -41.42 -3.58
CA GLN A 285 -26.25 -42.87 -3.52
C GLN A 285 -26.89 -43.39 -2.23
#